data_18209bd9b5380d0c775aa2237b0c372c
#
_entry.id   18209bd9b5380d0c775aa2237b0c372c
#
_cell.length_a   1.000
_cell.length_b   1.000
_cell.length_c   1.000
_cell.angle_alpha   90.00
_cell.angle_beta   90.00
_cell.angle_gamma   90.00
#
_symmetry.space_group_name_H-M   'P 1'
#
loop_
_entity.id
_entity.type
_entity.pdbx_description
1 polymer ?
#
loop_
_entity_poly.entity_id
_entity_poly.type
_entity_poly.pdbx_seq_one_letter_code
_entity_poly.pdbx_strand_id
1 'polypeptide(L)'
;MNRYSPLWSQVVDSSLWCEPDHVVKVFLTMIAKKDMDEIVRGSAFNISQWAKKTEEETLDALKILSSPDKKRLEPQPFEGRRIQKVPEGWLVLNGAYYRKMMGEAYRREYKRVKQAEYRKKGKLPQGTPSPGETSYLKAVKRGEEPDGATYLKEPPTQYLASGI
;
A
#
# COMPACT_ATOMS: atom_id res chain seq x y z
N MET A 1 -20.89 -3.85 -4.82
CA MET A 1 -19.47 -3.94 -5.25
C MET A 1 -18.62 -4.36 -4.05
N ASN A 2 -18.02 -5.54 -4.08
CA ASN A 2 -17.16 -6.01 -2.98
C ASN A 2 -15.86 -5.21 -3.01
N ARG A 3 -15.64 -4.35 -2.01
CA ARG A 3 -14.39 -3.62 -1.85
C ARG A 3 -13.40 -4.51 -1.10
N TYR A 4 -12.25 -4.76 -1.70
CA TYR A 4 -11.13 -5.44 -1.06
C TYR A 4 -10.15 -4.40 -0.54
N SER A 5 -9.84 -4.45 0.75
CA SER A 5 -8.76 -3.67 1.37
C SER A 5 -7.71 -4.63 1.89
N PRO A 6 -6.53 -4.69 1.28
CA PRO A 6 -5.49 -5.59 1.72
C PRO A 6 -4.95 -5.18 3.09
N LEU A 7 -4.78 -6.15 3.98
CA LEU A 7 -4.09 -6.00 5.25
C LEU A 7 -2.70 -6.63 5.15
N TRP A 8 -1.68 -5.86 5.51
CA TRP A 8 -0.31 -6.34 5.49
C TRP A 8 -0.02 -7.24 6.70
N SER A 9 0.58 -8.42 6.49
CA SER A 9 0.86 -9.38 7.57
C SER A 9 1.75 -8.81 8.68
N GLN A 10 2.66 -7.88 8.34
CA GLN A 10 3.53 -7.22 9.31
C GLN A 10 2.81 -6.27 10.28
N VAL A 11 1.50 -6.10 10.16
CA VAL A 11 0.73 -5.29 11.12
C VAL A 11 0.87 -5.83 12.55
N VAL A 12 1.00 -7.15 12.68
CA VAL A 12 1.17 -7.81 13.99
C VAL A 12 2.54 -7.56 14.63
N ASP A 13 3.55 -7.23 13.81
CA ASP A 13 4.91 -6.88 14.27
C ASP A 13 5.08 -5.37 14.46
N SER A 14 4.03 -4.60 14.22
CA SER A 14 4.08 -3.14 14.31
C SER A 14 3.78 -2.66 15.73
N SER A 15 4.24 -1.45 16.05
CA SER A 15 3.90 -0.77 17.31
C SER A 15 2.38 -0.58 17.51
N LEU A 16 1.58 -0.65 16.45
CA LEU A 16 0.12 -0.66 16.53
C LEU A 16 -0.39 -1.87 17.35
N TRP A 17 0.21 -3.05 17.15
CA TRP A 17 -0.22 -4.27 17.84
C TRP A 17 0.04 -4.25 19.35
N CYS A 18 0.91 -3.32 19.81
CA CYS A 18 1.17 -3.06 21.20
C CYS A 18 0.17 -2.04 21.83
N GLU A 19 -0.75 -1.51 21.02
CA GLU A 19 -1.80 -0.62 21.52
C GLU A 19 -2.98 -1.42 22.11
N PRO A 20 -3.85 -0.80 22.92
CA PRO A 20 -5.05 -1.44 23.40
C PRO A 20 -5.95 -1.98 22.29
N ASP A 21 -6.67 -3.06 22.53
CA ASP A 21 -7.52 -3.75 21.55
C ASP A 21 -8.51 -2.83 20.83
N HIS A 22 -9.08 -1.84 21.53
CA HIS A 22 -10.01 -0.90 20.92
C HIS A 22 -9.32 -0.03 19.87
N VAL A 23 -8.05 0.35 20.09
CA VAL A 23 -7.24 1.14 19.14
C VAL A 23 -6.96 0.33 17.89
N VAL A 24 -6.51 -0.90 18.06
CA VAL A 24 -6.25 -1.83 16.96
C VAL A 24 -7.52 -2.06 16.14
N LYS A 25 -8.63 -2.37 16.80
CA LYS A 25 -9.91 -2.65 16.16
C LYS A 25 -10.46 -1.44 15.41
N VAL A 26 -10.39 -0.25 15.99
CA VAL A 26 -10.79 1.01 15.33
C VAL A 26 -9.93 1.23 14.08
N PHE A 27 -8.61 1.09 14.16
CA PHE A 27 -7.72 1.30 13.02
C PHE A 27 -7.97 0.30 11.89
N LEU A 28 -8.14 -1.00 12.20
CA LEU A 28 -8.49 -2.01 11.19
C LEU A 28 -9.82 -1.72 10.51
N THR A 29 -10.81 -1.24 11.28
CA THR A 29 -12.10 -0.79 10.74
C THR A 29 -11.92 0.40 9.80
N MET A 30 -11.07 1.36 10.15
CA MET A 30 -10.76 2.50 9.28
C MET A 30 -10.09 2.05 7.97
N ILE A 31 -9.13 1.12 8.04
CA ILE A 31 -8.51 0.54 6.83
C ILE A 31 -9.56 -0.12 5.92
N ALA A 32 -10.52 -0.85 6.49
CA ALA A 32 -11.58 -1.50 5.74
C ALA A 32 -12.59 -0.51 5.11
N LYS A 33 -12.77 0.66 5.73
CA LYS A 33 -13.77 1.67 5.33
C LYS A 33 -13.21 2.81 4.48
N LYS A 34 -11.89 2.99 4.42
CA LYS A 34 -11.27 4.05 3.62
C LYS A 34 -11.62 3.93 2.13
N ASP A 35 -11.70 5.05 1.46
CA ASP A 35 -11.90 5.15 0.02
C ASP A 35 -10.57 5.07 -0.77
N MET A 36 -10.65 5.38 -2.06
CA MET A 36 -9.47 5.39 -2.95
C MET A 36 -8.48 6.51 -2.62
N ASP A 37 -8.96 7.57 -1.97
CA ASP A 37 -8.17 8.72 -1.53
C ASP A 37 -7.60 8.52 -0.12
N GLU A 38 -7.72 7.31 0.44
CA GLU A 38 -7.30 6.93 1.79
C GLU A 38 -8.11 7.63 2.89
N ILE A 39 -9.27 8.22 2.57
CA ILE A 39 -10.11 8.96 3.51
C ILE A 39 -11.22 8.06 4.05
N VAL A 40 -11.37 8.03 5.36
CA VAL A 40 -12.53 7.45 6.05
C VAL A 40 -13.54 8.54 6.28
N ARG A 41 -14.57 8.59 5.42
CA ARG A 41 -15.63 9.59 5.52
C ARG A 41 -16.60 9.22 6.62
N GLY A 42 -16.66 10.03 7.66
CA GLY A 42 -17.55 9.82 8.78
C GLY A 42 -17.07 10.49 10.07
N SER A 43 -18.02 10.66 11.00
CA SER A 43 -17.75 11.15 12.35
C SER A 43 -17.18 10.05 13.24
N ALA A 44 -16.70 10.42 14.43
CA ALA A 44 -16.29 9.45 15.46
C ALA A 44 -17.44 8.49 15.81
N PHE A 45 -18.66 8.99 15.85
CA PHE A 45 -19.85 8.16 16.05
C PHE A 45 -20.03 7.11 14.96
N ASN A 46 -19.89 7.47 13.68
CA ASN A 46 -19.97 6.48 12.61
C ASN A 46 -18.90 5.38 12.74
N ILE A 47 -17.67 5.78 13.09
CA ILE A 47 -16.56 4.85 13.29
C ILE A 47 -16.84 3.92 14.48
N SER A 48 -17.38 4.44 15.58
CA SER A 48 -17.75 3.63 16.75
C SER A 48 -18.76 2.53 16.40
N GLN A 49 -19.79 2.89 15.61
CA GLN A 49 -20.79 1.94 15.14
C GLN A 49 -20.19 0.84 14.24
N TRP A 50 -19.27 1.19 13.36
CA TRP A 50 -18.60 0.22 12.49
C TRP A 50 -17.64 -0.67 13.26
N ALA A 51 -16.87 -0.11 14.20
CA ALA A 51 -15.93 -0.85 15.03
C ALA A 51 -16.61 -1.65 16.16
N LYS A 52 -17.92 -1.42 16.40
CA LYS A 52 -18.64 -1.99 17.56
C LYS A 52 -17.89 -1.69 18.87
N LYS A 53 -17.57 -0.42 19.06
CA LYS A 53 -16.93 0.14 20.24
C LYS A 53 -17.75 1.32 20.77
N THR A 54 -17.53 1.69 22.03
CA THR A 54 -18.16 2.89 22.58
C THR A 54 -17.60 4.14 21.91
N GLU A 55 -18.32 5.24 21.98
CA GLU A 55 -17.86 6.50 21.42
C GLU A 55 -16.59 6.99 22.14
N GLU A 56 -16.54 6.80 23.47
CA GLU A 56 -15.39 7.13 24.30
C GLU A 56 -14.14 6.34 23.90
N GLU A 57 -14.23 5.00 23.78
CA GLU A 57 -13.13 4.15 23.27
C GLU A 57 -12.69 4.58 21.88
N THR A 58 -13.63 4.99 21.03
CA THR A 58 -13.32 5.44 19.66
C THR A 58 -12.60 6.78 19.65
N LEU A 59 -13.02 7.73 20.46
CA LEU A 59 -12.35 9.03 20.60
C LEU A 59 -10.93 8.88 21.16
N ASP A 60 -10.75 8.01 22.15
CA ASP A 60 -9.43 7.67 22.67
C ASP A 60 -8.54 7.04 21.59
N ALA A 61 -9.07 6.05 20.87
CA ALA A 61 -8.37 5.44 19.75
C ALA A 61 -7.95 6.46 18.66
N LEU A 62 -8.85 7.36 18.26
CA LEU A 62 -8.55 8.41 17.28
C LEU A 62 -7.47 9.37 17.77
N LYS A 63 -7.46 9.69 19.08
CA LYS A 63 -6.43 10.52 19.70
C LYS A 63 -5.07 9.82 19.67
N ILE A 64 -5.00 8.55 20.07
CA ILE A 64 -3.76 7.76 20.04
C ILE A 64 -3.23 7.63 18.62
N LEU A 65 -4.07 7.26 17.65
CA LEU A 65 -3.69 7.06 16.26
C LEU A 65 -3.24 8.33 15.53
N SER A 66 -3.74 9.50 15.95
CA SER A 66 -3.33 10.80 15.41
C SER A 66 -2.11 11.41 16.09
N SER A 67 -1.65 10.81 17.18
CA SER A 67 -0.46 11.23 17.94
C SER A 67 0.82 10.63 17.36
N PRO A 68 1.99 11.29 17.53
CA PRO A 68 3.27 10.71 17.18
C PRO A 68 3.54 9.40 17.92
N ASP A 69 4.10 8.42 17.20
CA ASP A 69 4.48 7.12 17.80
C ASP A 69 5.84 7.25 18.50
N LYS A 70 5.83 7.26 19.82
CA LYS A 70 7.03 7.33 20.64
C LYS A 70 7.65 5.95 20.96
N LYS A 71 7.01 4.86 20.55
CA LYS A 71 7.48 3.49 20.85
C LYS A 71 8.61 3.03 19.94
N ARG A 72 8.84 3.73 18.82
CA ARG A 72 9.91 3.43 17.89
C ARG A 72 11.02 4.47 17.96
N LEU A 73 12.26 3.98 18.02
CA LEU A 73 13.46 4.83 18.05
C LEU A 73 13.85 5.34 16.64
N GLU A 74 13.46 4.60 15.60
CA GLU A 74 13.77 4.97 14.22
C GLU A 74 12.85 6.08 13.71
N PRO A 75 13.38 7.03 12.91
CA PRO A 75 12.57 8.04 12.25
C PRO A 75 11.46 7.40 11.39
N GLN A 76 10.24 7.83 11.63
CA GLN A 76 9.06 7.30 10.93
C GLN A 76 8.46 8.39 10.03
N PRO A 77 7.91 8.04 8.86
CA PRO A 77 7.07 8.97 8.11
C PRO A 77 5.95 9.51 8.99
N PHE A 78 5.65 10.79 8.86
CA PHE A 78 4.61 11.48 9.65
C PHE A 78 4.80 11.37 11.18
N GLU A 79 6.04 11.25 11.65
CA GLU A 79 6.35 11.03 13.09
C GLU A 79 5.69 9.76 13.68
N GLY A 80 5.36 8.79 12.83
CA GLY A 80 4.65 7.58 13.22
C GLY A 80 3.14 7.74 13.41
N ARG A 81 2.57 8.91 13.11
CA ARG A 81 1.11 9.10 13.10
C ARG A 81 0.48 8.20 12.05
N ARG A 82 -0.64 7.60 12.38
CA ARG A 82 -1.34 6.66 11.49
C ARG A 82 -2.51 7.30 10.77
N ILE A 83 -3.13 8.30 11.39
CA ILE A 83 -4.27 9.02 10.85
C ILE A 83 -4.10 10.53 11.05
N GLN A 84 -4.80 11.30 10.22
CA GLN A 84 -4.90 12.74 10.35
C GLN A 84 -6.35 13.16 10.14
N LYS A 85 -6.86 14.08 10.96
CA LYS A 85 -8.18 14.63 10.77
C LYS A 85 -8.17 15.57 9.56
N VAL A 86 -9.16 15.42 8.69
CA VAL A 86 -9.40 16.28 7.52
C VAL A 86 -10.86 16.75 7.54
N PRO A 87 -11.24 17.80 6.80
CA PRO A 87 -12.62 18.32 6.80
C PRO A 87 -13.67 17.25 6.47
N GLU A 88 -13.33 16.29 5.60
CA GLU A 88 -14.23 15.24 5.12
C GLU A 88 -14.26 13.99 6.03
N GLY A 89 -13.38 13.92 7.03
CA GLY A 89 -13.28 12.76 7.92
C GLY A 89 -11.87 12.53 8.45
N TRP A 90 -11.27 11.37 8.14
CA TRP A 90 -9.97 10.95 8.64
C TRP A 90 -9.14 10.36 7.51
N LEU A 91 -7.99 10.96 7.24
CA LEU A 91 -7.01 10.45 6.29
C LEU A 91 -6.16 9.35 6.96
N VAL A 92 -6.06 8.19 6.33
CA VAL A 92 -5.16 7.12 6.76
C VAL A 92 -3.79 7.37 6.13
N LEU A 93 -2.84 7.77 6.95
CA LEU A 93 -1.46 8.04 6.53
C LEU A 93 -0.79 6.70 6.15
N ASN A 94 0.17 6.74 5.23
CA ASN A 94 0.86 5.56 4.70
C ASN A 94 -0.01 4.54 3.93
N GLY A 95 -1.31 4.74 3.79
CA GLY A 95 -2.20 3.84 3.06
C GLY A 95 -1.76 3.65 1.61
N ALA A 96 -1.43 4.72 0.92
CA ALA A 96 -0.94 4.70 -0.46
C ALA A 96 0.40 3.95 -0.59
N TYR A 97 1.31 4.11 0.37
CA TYR A 97 2.59 3.40 0.41
C TYR A 97 2.38 1.89 0.51
N TYR A 98 1.57 1.43 1.46
CA TYR A 98 1.26 0.01 1.62
C TYR A 98 0.53 -0.57 0.41
N ARG A 99 -0.38 0.18 -0.22
CA ARG A 99 -1.06 -0.24 -1.44
C ARG A 99 -0.08 -0.46 -2.58
N LYS A 100 0.89 0.44 -2.76
CA LYS A 100 1.95 0.29 -3.76
C LYS A 100 2.80 -0.94 -3.51
N MET A 101 3.27 -1.14 -2.29
CA MET A 101 4.06 -2.31 -1.90
C MET A 101 3.29 -3.63 -2.11
N MET A 102 2.01 -3.67 -1.75
CA MET A 102 1.15 -4.84 -1.98
C MET A 102 1.00 -5.15 -3.47
N GLY A 103 0.80 -4.12 -4.29
CA GLY A 103 0.72 -4.28 -5.74
C GLY A 103 2.00 -4.85 -6.34
N GLU A 104 3.16 -4.41 -5.89
CA GLU A 104 4.46 -4.93 -6.33
C GLU A 104 4.70 -6.36 -5.86
N ALA A 105 4.40 -6.67 -4.60
CA ALA A 105 4.53 -8.01 -4.04
C ALA A 105 3.63 -9.00 -4.79
N TYR A 106 2.37 -8.64 -5.03
CA TYR A 106 1.45 -9.46 -5.81
C TYR A 106 1.95 -9.70 -7.23
N ARG A 107 2.47 -8.68 -7.92
CA ARG A 107 3.03 -8.80 -9.27
C ARG A 107 4.25 -9.73 -9.31
N ARG A 108 5.13 -9.66 -8.30
CA ARG A 108 6.30 -10.54 -8.17
C ARG A 108 5.85 -11.99 -7.99
N GLU A 109 4.91 -12.23 -7.08
CA GLU A 109 4.38 -13.57 -6.81
C GLU A 109 3.64 -14.14 -8.02
N TYR A 110 2.79 -13.38 -8.67
CA TYR A 110 2.11 -13.78 -9.91
C TYR A 110 3.10 -14.20 -11.00
N LYS A 111 4.15 -13.40 -11.22
CA LYS A 111 5.20 -13.73 -12.19
C LYS A 111 5.92 -15.04 -11.81
N ARG A 112 6.23 -15.21 -10.51
CA ARG A 112 6.88 -16.44 -10.00
C ARG A 112 6.03 -17.68 -10.25
N VAL A 113 4.75 -17.61 -9.91
CA VAL A 113 3.81 -18.74 -10.10
C VAL A 113 3.65 -19.06 -11.58
N LYS A 114 3.43 -18.05 -12.43
CA LYS A 114 3.32 -18.24 -13.88
C LYS A 114 4.58 -18.87 -14.48
N GLN A 115 5.73 -18.40 -14.10
CA GLN A 115 7.01 -18.95 -14.57
C GLN A 115 7.20 -20.41 -14.13
N ALA A 116 6.81 -20.75 -12.89
CA ALA A 116 6.84 -22.12 -12.40
C ALA A 116 5.86 -23.03 -13.17
N GLU A 117 4.66 -22.56 -13.50
CA GLU A 117 3.70 -23.27 -14.34
C GLU A 117 4.23 -23.53 -15.76
N TYR A 118 4.87 -22.53 -16.38
CA TYR A 118 5.50 -22.69 -17.70
C TYR A 118 6.61 -23.73 -17.69
N ARG A 119 7.46 -23.72 -16.64
CA ARG A 119 8.51 -24.72 -16.48
C ARG A 119 7.94 -26.15 -16.32
N LYS A 120 6.89 -26.31 -15.50
CA LYS A 120 6.22 -27.62 -15.30
C LYS A 120 5.56 -28.14 -16.57
N LYS A 121 5.04 -27.26 -17.42
CA LYS A 121 4.41 -27.64 -18.70
C LYS A 121 5.39 -27.95 -19.82
N GLY A 122 6.70 -27.90 -19.55
CA GLY A 122 7.75 -28.19 -20.55
C GLY A 122 7.75 -27.25 -21.75
N LYS A 123 7.09 -26.11 -21.65
CA LYS A 123 6.90 -25.16 -22.76
C LYS A 123 7.99 -24.08 -22.87
N LEU A 124 9.03 -24.13 -22.05
CA LEU A 124 10.22 -23.31 -22.24
C LEU A 124 11.32 -24.18 -22.83
N PRO A 125 11.67 -24.01 -24.13
CA PRO A 125 12.95 -24.46 -24.62
C PRO A 125 14.03 -23.76 -23.79
N GLN A 126 15.00 -24.53 -23.29
CA GLN A 126 16.15 -23.92 -22.62
C GLN A 126 16.77 -22.93 -23.60
N GLY A 127 16.79 -21.64 -23.23
CA GLY A 127 17.46 -20.60 -24.00
C GLY A 127 16.58 -19.68 -24.85
N THR A 128 15.26 -19.72 -24.78
CA THR A 128 14.45 -18.66 -25.40
C THR A 128 14.45 -17.39 -24.51
N PRO A 129 14.98 -16.27 -25.00
CA PRO A 129 14.91 -15.01 -24.29
C PRO A 129 13.44 -14.62 -24.05
N SER A 130 13.17 -13.88 -22.97
CA SER A 130 11.82 -13.41 -22.66
C SER A 130 11.27 -12.59 -23.87
N PRO A 131 9.93 -12.54 -24.06
CA PRO A 131 9.36 -11.83 -25.21
C PRO A 131 9.86 -10.38 -25.37
N GLY A 132 10.27 -9.73 -24.28
CA GLY A 132 10.90 -8.41 -24.30
C GLY A 132 12.36 -8.41 -24.79
N GLU A 133 13.14 -9.44 -24.43
CA GLU A 133 14.55 -9.55 -24.86
C GLU A 133 14.68 -9.88 -26.34
N THR A 134 13.75 -10.66 -26.89
CA THR A 134 13.80 -11.04 -28.32
C THR A 134 13.60 -9.83 -29.23
N SER A 135 12.74 -8.91 -28.83
CA SER A 135 12.49 -7.66 -29.57
C SER A 135 13.72 -6.75 -29.51
N TYR A 136 14.28 -6.55 -28.31
CA TYR A 136 15.45 -5.72 -28.09
C TYR A 136 16.70 -6.26 -28.83
N LEU A 137 17.00 -7.54 -28.69
CA LEU A 137 18.15 -8.18 -29.31
C LEU A 137 18.03 -8.25 -30.85
N LYS A 138 16.82 -8.35 -31.40
CA LYS A 138 16.59 -8.27 -32.84
C LYS A 138 16.79 -6.85 -33.40
N ALA A 139 16.38 -5.83 -32.63
CA ALA A 139 16.60 -4.43 -33.01
C ALA A 139 18.08 -4.07 -33.01
N VAL A 140 18.80 -4.46 -31.94
CA VAL A 140 20.25 -4.24 -31.82
C VAL A 140 21.04 -4.94 -32.94
N LYS A 141 20.68 -6.18 -33.30
CA LYS A 141 21.32 -6.91 -34.41
C LYS A 141 21.08 -6.31 -35.80
N ARG A 142 20.01 -5.53 -35.98
CA ARG A 142 19.71 -4.82 -37.25
C ARG A 142 20.30 -3.41 -37.32
N GLY A 143 20.93 -2.92 -36.22
CA GLY A 143 21.41 -1.54 -36.16
C GLY A 143 20.30 -0.51 -36.08
N GLU A 144 19.08 -0.92 -35.79
CA GLU A 144 17.93 -0.05 -35.58
C GLU A 144 17.92 0.38 -34.12
N GLU A 145 17.78 1.68 -33.81
CA GLU A 145 17.53 2.12 -32.46
C GLU A 145 16.23 1.46 -31.95
N PRO A 146 16.28 0.74 -30.84
CA PRO A 146 15.06 0.13 -30.30
C PRO A 146 14.08 1.25 -29.96
N ASP A 147 12.86 1.14 -30.45
CA ASP A 147 11.74 2.06 -30.18
C ASP A 147 11.35 1.96 -28.69
N GLY A 148 12.26 2.42 -27.84
CA GLY A 148 12.22 2.31 -26.38
C GLY A 148 11.75 3.56 -25.64
N ALA A 149 11.31 4.59 -26.39
CA ALA A 149 10.89 5.86 -25.80
C ALA A 149 9.56 5.80 -25.03
N THR A 150 8.88 4.66 -25.02
CA THR A 150 7.54 4.59 -24.41
C THR A 150 7.51 4.01 -22.98
N TYR A 151 8.63 3.52 -22.43
CA TYR A 151 8.65 2.84 -21.15
C TYR A 151 9.33 3.58 -19.98
N LEU A 152 9.88 4.77 -20.24
CA LEU A 152 10.46 5.62 -19.22
C LEU A 152 9.79 7.00 -19.21
N LYS A 153 8.46 7.05 -19.15
CA LYS A 153 7.80 8.21 -18.57
C LYS A 153 7.94 8.06 -17.06
N GLU A 154 8.91 8.79 -16.54
CA GLU A 154 9.06 9.01 -15.11
C GLU A 154 7.71 9.45 -14.53
N PRO A 155 7.32 8.92 -13.35
CA PRO A 155 6.14 9.43 -12.67
C PRO A 155 6.36 10.94 -12.41
N PRO A 156 5.32 11.76 -12.54
CA PRO A 156 5.45 13.20 -12.35
C PRO A 156 6.01 13.51 -10.97
N THR A 157 7.13 14.18 -10.95
CA THR A 157 7.89 14.63 -9.77
C THR A 157 7.18 15.77 -9.02
N GLN A 158 5.85 15.68 -8.85
CA GLN A 158 5.06 16.78 -8.27
C GLN A 158 4.76 16.65 -6.77
N TYR A 159 5.36 15.69 -6.07
CA TYR A 159 5.07 15.52 -4.63
C TYR A 159 6.26 15.79 -3.69
N LEU A 160 7.34 16.44 -4.18
CA LEU A 160 8.49 16.77 -3.32
C LEU A 160 8.75 18.27 -3.15
N ALA A 161 7.80 19.14 -3.43
CA ALA A 161 7.98 20.59 -3.23
C ALA A 161 6.77 21.22 -2.55
N SER A 162 6.60 20.98 -1.28
CA SER A 162 5.99 21.92 -0.31
C SER A 162 6.25 21.44 1.11
N GLY A 163 7.48 21.62 1.53
CA GLY A 163 7.88 21.58 2.93
C GLY A 163 8.55 22.91 3.24
N ILE A 164 7.81 23.85 3.73
CA ILE A 164 8.21 24.90 4.68
C ILE A 164 7.08 25.04 5.66
#